data_0b4a776bf04dc7a004e72ed4a477dd39
#
_entry.id   0b4a776bf04dc7a004e72ed4a477dd39
#
_cell.length_a   1.000
_cell.length_b   1.000
_cell.length_c   1.000
_cell.angle_alpha   90.00
_cell.angle_beta   90.00
_cell.angle_gamma   90.00
#
_symmetry.space_group_name_H-M   'P 1'
#
loop_
_entity.id
_entity.type
_entity.pdbx_description
1 polymer ?
#
loop_
_entity_poly.entity_id
_entity_poly.type
_entity_poly.pdbx_seq_one_letter_code
_entity_poly.pdbx_strand_id
1 'polypeptide(L)'
;MRIERVLANNPGPYTGPGTNTWILDDGAGHVVIIDPGPVDSEHEEAIVGRVAGRDVASVLVTHTHVDHAPMANPLARELSVPAIGHGPGPQFDPDQSVRDGSLIEVGEIALEVVFTPGHSMDHLCFRVGEVLFSGDHVIGGSSVMVESMGPYLESLRKLLGTGLTRLYPGHGDEIDQVRRPPPAAPRGGRQRRRRWGQDGYGSG
;
A
#
# COMPACT_ATOMS: atom_id res chain seq x y z
N MET A 1 -15.42 -6.81 9.21
CA MET A 1 -14.60 -6.39 8.06
C MET A 1 -14.10 -7.63 7.33
N ARG A 2 -14.22 -7.68 6.02
CA ARG A 2 -13.73 -8.74 5.14
C ARG A 2 -12.92 -8.11 4.00
N ILE A 3 -11.85 -8.76 3.56
CA ILE A 3 -11.02 -8.31 2.45
C ILE A 3 -10.91 -9.45 1.45
N GLU A 4 -11.18 -9.14 0.19
CA GLU A 4 -11.16 -10.08 -0.92
C GLU A 4 -10.19 -9.59 -1.99
N ARG A 5 -9.45 -10.52 -2.61
CA ARG A 5 -8.57 -10.23 -3.75
C ARG A 5 -9.22 -10.66 -5.06
N VAL A 6 -9.15 -9.80 -6.07
CA VAL A 6 -9.37 -10.14 -7.47
C VAL A 6 -8.04 -9.88 -8.18
N LEU A 7 -7.44 -10.93 -8.77
CA LEU A 7 -6.16 -10.82 -9.45
C LEU A 7 -6.36 -10.52 -10.93
N ALA A 8 -5.77 -9.43 -11.43
CA ALA A 8 -5.78 -9.11 -12.85
C ALA A 8 -4.85 -10.06 -13.64
N ASN A 9 -5.24 -10.41 -14.87
CA ASN A 9 -4.45 -11.29 -15.72
C ASN A 9 -3.42 -10.48 -16.55
N ASN A 10 -2.52 -9.78 -15.84
CA ASN A 10 -1.43 -9.00 -16.43
C ASN A 10 -0.06 -9.41 -15.88
N PRO A 11 0.32 -10.72 -15.93
CA PRO A 11 1.58 -11.17 -15.38
C PRO A 11 2.78 -10.55 -16.11
N GLY A 12 3.81 -10.18 -15.36
CA GLY A 12 4.99 -9.54 -15.93
C GLY A 12 6.14 -9.37 -14.95
N PRO A 13 7.28 -8.85 -15.42
CA PRO A 13 8.46 -8.64 -14.57
C PRO A 13 8.23 -7.67 -13.40
N TYR A 14 7.29 -6.74 -13.54
CA TYR A 14 6.96 -5.73 -12.52
C TYR A 14 5.70 -6.09 -11.73
N THR A 15 4.76 -6.79 -12.36
CA THR A 15 3.48 -7.16 -11.78
C THR A 15 3.47 -8.56 -11.15
N GLY A 16 4.55 -9.34 -11.34
CA GLY A 16 4.59 -10.73 -10.87
C GLY A 16 3.47 -11.55 -11.48
N PRO A 17 2.58 -12.18 -10.68
CA PRO A 17 1.42 -12.93 -11.19
C PRO A 17 0.31 -12.04 -11.74
N GLY A 18 0.31 -10.74 -11.42
CA GLY A 18 -0.67 -9.75 -11.82
C GLY A 18 -0.87 -8.68 -10.76
N THR A 19 -1.72 -7.70 -11.07
CA THR A 19 -2.11 -6.64 -10.14
C THR A 19 -3.25 -7.12 -9.23
N ASN A 20 -3.14 -6.83 -7.95
CA ASN A 20 -4.17 -7.12 -6.96
C ASN A 20 -5.18 -5.98 -6.90
N THR A 21 -6.42 -6.26 -7.28
CA THR A 21 -7.56 -5.43 -6.88
C THR A 21 -8.07 -5.91 -5.53
N TRP A 22 -8.17 -5.02 -4.56
CA TRP A 22 -8.69 -5.34 -3.24
C TRP A 22 -10.13 -4.83 -3.08
N ILE A 23 -11.00 -5.68 -2.55
CA ILE A 23 -12.38 -5.32 -2.16
C ILE A 23 -12.44 -5.39 -0.65
N LEU A 24 -12.64 -4.24 -0.02
CA LEU A 24 -12.82 -4.12 1.42
C LEU A 24 -14.32 -4.00 1.72
N ASP A 25 -14.84 -4.89 2.55
CA ASP A 25 -16.25 -4.97 2.99
C ASP A 25 -16.31 -4.73 4.51
N ASP A 26 -17.18 -3.83 4.95
CA ASP A 26 -17.38 -3.49 6.36
C ASP A 26 -18.00 -4.65 7.18
N GLY A 27 -18.59 -5.63 6.51
CA GLY A 27 -19.30 -6.77 7.08
C GLY A 27 -20.83 -6.61 7.04
N ALA A 28 -21.31 -5.44 6.66
CA ALA A 28 -22.73 -5.14 6.45
C ALA A 28 -23.12 -5.04 4.96
N GLY A 29 -22.11 -5.15 4.07
CA GLY A 29 -22.29 -5.11 2.62
C GLY A 29 -21.95 -3.77 1.98
N HIS A 30 -21.41 -2.81 2.74
CA HIS A 30 -20.80 -1.61 2.16
C HIS A 30 -19.36 -1.93 1.79
N VAL A 31 -19.00 -1.64 0.55
CA VAL A 31 -17.68 -2.03 0.02
C VAL A 31 -16.97 -0.86 -0.66
N VAL A 32 -15.66 -0.96 -0.72
CA VAL A 32 -14.81 -0.11 -1.54
C VAL A 32 -13.88 -0.99 -2.37
N ILE A 33 -13.60 -0.56 -3.60
CA ILE A 33 -12.69 -1.23 -4.53
C ILE A 33 -11.39 -0.44 -4.57
N ILE A 34 -10.24 -1.09 -4.44
CA ILE A 34 -8.92 -0.45 -4.43
C ILE A 34 -8.09 -1.03 -5.58
N ASP A 35 -7.52 -0.16 -6.40
CA ASP A 35 -6.71 -0.48 -7.58
C ASP A 35 -7.41 -1.45 -8.54
N PRO A 36 -8.39 -1.00 -9.32
CA PRO A 36 -9.13 -1.89 -10.23
C PRO A 36 -8.29 -2.44 -11.39
N GLY A 37 -7.06 -1.94 -11.56
CA GLY A 37 -6.09 -2.49 -12.50
C GLY A 37 -6.14 -1.90 -13.90
N PRO A 38 -5.54 -2.62 -14.87
CA PRO A 38 -5.57 -2.23 -16.28
C PRO A 38 -6.98 -2.40 -16.86
N VAL A 39 -7.25 -1.75 -17.99
CA VAL A 39 -8.51 -1.97 -18.73
C VAL A 39 -8.50 -3.38 -19.32
N ASP A 40 -9.25 -4.27 -18.69
CA ASP A 40 -9.41 -5.67 -19.06
C ASP A 40 -10.85 -6.12 -18.72
N SER A 41 -11.60 -6.56 -19.74
CA SER A 41 -13.03 -6.87 -19.59
C SER A 41 -13.28 -8.09 -18.69
N GLU A 42 -12.42 -9.09 -18.73
CA GLU A 42 -12.59 -10.28 -17.87
C GLU A 42 -12.34 -9.92 -16.41
N HIS A 43 -11.36 -9.05 -16.16
CA HIS A 43 -11.07 -8.54 -14.82
C HIS A 43 -12.19 -7.64 -14.31
N GLU A 44 -12.72 -6.74 -15.16
CA GLU A 44 -13.88 -5.89 -14.84
C GLU A 44 -15.09 -6.71 -14.46
N GLU A 45 -15.47 -7.71 -15.29
CA GLU A 45 -16.57 -8.65 -15.00
C GLU A 45 -16.35 -9.39 -13.68
N ALA A 46 -15.12 -9.81 -13.39
CA ALA A 46 -14.77 -10.47 -12.14
C ALA A 46 -14.96 -9.55 -10.93
N ILE A 47 -14.58 -8.27 -11.01
CA ILE A 47 -14.77 -7.29 -9.95
C ILE A 47 -16.27 -7.02 -9.76
N VAL A 48 -17.01 -6.71 -10.83
CA VAL A 48 -18.45 -6.42 -10.81
C VAL A 48 -19.21 -7.61 -10.21
N GLY A 49 -18.87 -8.83 -10.63
CA GLY A 49 -19.47 -10.05 -10.08
C GLY A 49 -19.22 -10.23 -8.57
N ARG A 50 -18.06 -9.78 -8.05
CA ARG A 50 -17.76 -9.86 -6.60
C ARG A 50 -18.53 -8.83 -5.79
N VAL A 51 -18.80 -7.65 -6.33
CA VAL A 51 -19.54 -6.60 -5.62
C VAL A 51 -21.04 -6.62 -5.89
N ALA A 52 -21.54 -7.53 -6.73
CA ALA A 52 -22.96 -7.64 -7.07
C ALA A 52 -23.85 -7.76 -5.82
N GLY A 53 -24.85 -6.88 -5.73
CA GLY A 53 -25.78 -6.84 -4.59
C GLY A 53 -25.22 -6.20 -3.31
N ARG A 54 -24.00 -5.62 -3.36
CA ARG A 54 -23.40 -4.82 -2.29
C ARG A 54 -23.53 -3.32 -2.59
N ASP A 55 -23.43 -2.50 -1.57
CA ASP A 55 -23.41 -1.04 -1.68
C ASP A 55 -21.94 -0.57 -1.87
N VAL A 56 -21.59 -0.28 -3.12
CA VAL A 56 -20.23 0.20 -3.44
C VAL A 56 -20.13 1.69 -3.14
N ALA A 57 -19.26 2.06 -2.21
CA ALA A 57 -19.07 3.46 -1.80
C ALA A 57 -18.19 4.24 -2.79
N SER A 58 -17.12 3.63 -3.30
CA SER A 58 -16.16 4.30 -4.19
C SER A 58 -15.17 3.31 -4.82
N VAL A 59 -14.45 3.79 -5.84
CA VAL A 59 -13.27 3.14 -6.42
C VAL A 59 -12.05 3.98 -6.05
N LEU A 60 -11.09 3.39 -5.35
CA LEU A 60 -9.87 4.04 -4.88
C LEU A 60 -8.66 3.66 -5.74
N VAL A 61 -7.76 4.60 -5.93
CA VAL A 61 -6.50 4.40 -6.64
C VAL A 61 -5.34 4.77 -5.74
N THR A 62 -4.40 3.84 -5.57
CA THR A 62 -3.18 4.10 -4.79
C THR A 62 -2.25 5.03 -5.54
N HIS A 63 -2.07 4.82 -6.85
CA HIS A 63 -1.22 5.65 -7.71
C HIS A 63 -1.57 5.44 -9.19
N THR A 64 -1.07 6.33 -10.05
CA THR A 64 -1.53 6.40 -11.45
C THR A 64 -0.70 5.57 -12.45
N HIS A 65 -0.01 4.50 -12.01
CA HIS A 65 0.60 3.57 -12.95
C HIS A 65 -0.45 2.81 -13.78
N VAL A 66 -0.03 2.41 -14.98
CA VAL A 66 -0.91 1.83 -16.02
C VAL A 66 -1.52 0.48 -15.67
N ASP A 67 -1.04 -0.15 -14.65
CA ASP A 67 -1.53 -1.43 -14.13
C ASP A 67 -2.42 -1.29 -12.89
N HIS A 68 -2.61 -0.06 -12.35
CA HIS A 68 -3.47 0.21 -11.18
C HIS A 68 -4.69 1.06 -11.51
N ALA A 69 -4.49 2.17 -12.22
CA ALA A 69 -5.47 3.25 -12.35
C ALA A 69 -6.42 3.20 -13.55
N PRO A 70 -6.05 2.68 -14.73
CA PRO A 70 -6.81 2.93 -15.97
C PRO A 70 -8.27 2.49 -15.93
N MET A 71 -8.59 1.41 -15.21
CA MET A 71 -9.97 0.95 -15.09
C MET A 71 -10.80 1.74 -14.06
N ALA A 72 -10.18 2.58 -13.24
CA ALA A 72 -10.90 3.24 -12.13
C ALA A 72 -12.05 4.13 -12.59
N ASN A 73 -11.84 5.03 -13.55
CA ASN A 73 -12.91 5.88 -14.05
C ASN A 73 -13.99 5.12 -14.86
N PRO A 74 -13.66 4.14 -15.74
CA PRO A 74 -14.68 3.30 -16.39
C PRO A 74 -15.56 2.56 -15.36
N LEU A 75 -14.93 1.83 -14.44
CA LEU A 75 -15.62 1.04 -13.43
C LEU A 75 -16.46 1.91 -12.48
N ALA A 76 -15.93 3.06 -12.04
CA ALA A 76 -16.66 4.01 -11.20
C ALA A 76 -17.94 4.52 -11.88
N ARG A 77 -17.88 4.82 -13.18
CA ARG A 77 -19.06 5.22 -13.97
C ARG A 77 -20.07 4.09 -14.10
N GLU A 78 -19.62 2.85 -14.37
CA GLU A 78 -20.51 1.68 -14.44
C GLU A 78 -21.24 1.46 -13.14
N LEU A 79 -20.54 1.54 -12.01
CA LEU A 79 -21.10 1.36 -10.68
C LEU A 79 -21.83 2.60 -10.14
N SER A 80 -21.76 3.75 -10.86
CA SER A 80 -22.34 5.04 -10.45
C SER A 80 -21.81 5.55 -9.11
N VAL A 81 -20.52 5.39 -8.87
CA VAL A 81 -19.80 5.81 -7.65
C VAL A 81 -18.60 6.70 -7.99
N PRO A 82 -18.05 7.48 -7.04
CA PRO A 82 -16.87 8.28 -7.31
C PRO A 82 -15.58 7.45 -7.45
N ALA A 83 -14.71 7.87 -8.37
CA ALA A 83 -13.30 7.49 -8.41
C ALA A 83 -12.49 8.45 -7.55
N ILE A 84 -11.68 7.93 -6.63
CA ILE A 84 -10.93 8.71 -5.63
C ILE A 84 -9.44 8.38 -5.71
N GLY A 85 -8.58 9.41 -5.71
CA GLY A 85 -7.13 9.27 -5.70
C GLY A 85 -6.43 10.56 -5.29
N HIS A 86 -5.11 10.61 -5.45
CA HIS A 86 -4.33 11.80 -5.11
C HIS A 86 -4.65 12.99 -6.01
N GLY A 87 -4.76 12.74 -7.30
CA GLY A 87 -5.01 13.74 -8.33
C GLY A 87 -4.97 13.11 -9.72
N PRO A 88 -5.16 13.93 -10.78
CA PRO A 88 -5.13 13.43 -12.15
C PRO A 88 -3.73 12.92 -12.54
N GLY A 89 -3.72 11.88 -13.36
CA GLY A 89 -2.52 11.28 -13.90
C GLY A 89 -2.79 10.55 -15.22
N PRO A 90 -1.83 9.77 -15.72
CA PRO A 90 -2.03 9.00 -16.94
C PRO A 90 -3.27 8.09 -16.83
N GLN A 91 -4.25 8.29 -17.73
CA GLN A 91 -5.49 7.51 -17.83
C GLN A 91 -6.37 7.52 -16.56
N PHE A 92 -6.19 8.51 -15.67
CA PHE A 92 -6.97 8.66 -14.44
C PHE A 92 -7.28 10.13 -14.17
N ASP A 93 -8.55 10.43 -13.91
CA ASP A 93 -9.02 11.74 -13.47
C ASP A 93 -10.03 11.54 -12.33
N PRO A 94 -9.61 11.72 -11.07
CA PRO A 94 -10.47 11.42 -9.92
C PRO A 94 -11.63 12.40 -9.81
N ASP A 95 -12.83 11.88 -9.48
CA ASP A 95 -13.99 12.71 -9.10
C ASP A 95 -13.72 13.45 -7.77
N GLN A 96 -12.90 12.84 -6.91
CA GLN A 96 -12.48 13.41 -5.63
C GLN A 96 -10.99 13.19 -5.39
N SER A 97 -10.26 14.30 -5.20
CA SER A 97 -8.86 14.23 -4.77
C SER A 97 -8.75 14.21 -3.25
N VAL A 98 -7.89 13.30 -2.75
CA VAL A 98 -7.63 13.14 -1.31
C VAL A 98 -6.17 13.40 -0.98
N ARG A 99 -5.90 13.67 0.29
CA ARG A 99 -4.57 14.02 0.80
C ARG A 99 -4.26 13.22 2.07
N ASP A 100 -3.05 13.34 2.51
CA ASP A 100 -2.61 12.77 3.78
C ASP A 100 -3.55 13.10 4.93
N GLY A 101 -3.97 12.08 5.69
CA GLY A 101 -4.91 12.20 6.79
C GLY A 101 -6.38 12.37 6.39
N SER A 102 -6.74 12.40 5.10
CA SER A 102 -8.14 12.34 4.67
C SER A 102 -8.78 11.03 5.15
N LEU A 103 -10.09 11.06 5.43
CA LEU A 103 -10.86 9.87 5.79
C LEU A 103 -11.87 9.58 4.67
N ILE A 104 -11.95 8.30 4.28
CA ILE A 104 -12.92 7.79 3.31
C ILE A 104 -13.84 6.84 4.06
N GLU A 105 -15.12 7.17 4.10
CA GLU A 105 -16.13 6.37 4.81
C GLU A 105 -16.61 5.20 3.96
N VAL A 106 -16.74 4.03 4.57
CA VAL A 106 -17.29 2.80 3.97
C VAL A 106 -18.19 2.15 5.03
N GLY A 107 -19.48 2.47 5.01
CA GLY A 107 -20.41 2.05 6.06
C GLY A 107 -19.94 2.50 7.45
N GLU A 108 -19.69 1.54 8.34
CA GLU A 108 -19.27 1.80 9.72
C GLU A 108 -17.72 1.94 9.87
N ILE A 109 -16.96 1.80 8.79
CA ILE A 109 -15.51 1.93 8.83
C ILE A 109 -15.03 3.16 8.07
N ALA A 110 -13.90 3.70 8.49
CA ALA A 110 -13.22 4.79 7.79
C ALA A 110 -11.80 4.36 7.43
N LEU A 111 -11.42 4.57 6.15
CA LEU A 111 -10.05 4.41 5.70
C LEU A 111 -9.32 5.74 5.84
N GLU A 112 -8.21 5.74 6.56
CA GLU A 112 -7.27 6.84 6.61
C GLU A 112 -6.37 6.81 5.36
N VAL A 113 -6.29 7.92 4.66
CA VAL A 113 -5.37 8.12 3.54
C VAL A 113 -3.98 8.45 4.09
N VAL A 114 -2.98 7.68 3.71
CA VAL A 114 -1.58 7.91 4.07
C VAL A 114 -0.81 8.23 2.80
N PHE A 115 -0.38 9.47 2.63
CA PHE A 115 0.44 9.87 1.48
C PHE A 115 1.86 9.33 1.62
N THR A 116 2.28 8.51 0.65
CA THR A 116 3.54 7.75 0.66
C THR A 116 4.31 7.89 -0.66
N PRO A 117 4.75 9.12 -1.01
CA PRO A 117 5.48 9.34 -2.25
C PRO A 117 6.82 8.61 -2.27
N GLY A 118 7.25 8.22 -3.48
CA GLY A 118 8.58 7.65 -3.68
C GLY A 118 8.63 6.51 -4.68
N HIS A 119 7.75 5.51 -4.62
CA HIS A 119 7.53 4.58 -5.73
C HIS A 119 7.01 5.33 -6.95
N SER A 120 5.93 6.09 -6.78
CA SER A 120 5.49 7.20 -7.61
C SER A 120 5.24 8.43 -6.75
N MET A 121 5.21 9.63 -7.35
CA MET A 121 5.09 10.87 -6.56
C MET A 121 3.65 11.16 -6.10
N ASP A 122 2.67 10.46 -6.64
CA ASP A 122 1.24 10.54 -6.30
C ASP A 122 0.75 9.41 -5.38
N HIS A 123 1.67 8.57 -4.88
CA HIS A 123 1.33 7.33 -4.20
C HIS A 123 0.61 7.54 -2.86
N LEU A 124 -0.48 6.82 -2.67
CA LEU A 124 -1.27 6.72 -1.45
C LEU A 124 -1.27 5.28 -0.93
N CYS A 125 -1.26 5.13 0.38
CA CYS A 125 -1.73 3.92 1.06
C CYS A 125 -3.07 4.20 1.72
N PHE A 126 -3.89 3.17 1.90
CA PHE A 126 -5.16 3.27 2.62
C PHE A 126 -5.10 2.40 3.87
N ARG A 127 -5.41 2.97 5.03
CA ARG A 127 -5.28 2.31 6.32
C ARG A 127 -6.63 2.16 7.01
N VAL A 128 -6.87 0.98 7.59
CA VAL A 128 -7.97 0.75 8.53
C VAL A 128 -7.45 -0.01 9.76
N GLY A 129 -7.39 0.66 10.90
CA GLY A 129 -6.82 0.08 12.12
C GLY A 129 -5.35 -0.34 11.96
N GLU A 130 -5.08 -1.65 12.08
CA GLU A 130 -3.74 -2.25 11.94
C GLU A 130 -3.47 -2.82 10.54
N VAL A 131 -4.38 -2.58 9.59
CA VAL A 131 -4.31 -3.06 8.21
C VAL A 131 -3.97 -1.91 7.27
N LEU A 132 -3.11 -2.17 6.26
CA LEU A 132 -2.73 -1.20 5.25
C LEU A 132 -2.83 -1.81 3.85
N PHE A 133 -3.55 -1.16 2.96
CA PHE A 133 -3.45 -1.37 1.52
C PHE A 133 -2.27 -0.56 1.02
N SER A 134 -1.17 -1.24 0.75
CA SER A 134 0.13 -0.59 0.55
C SER A 134 0.43 -0.22 -0.90
N GLY A 135 -0.44 -0.60 -1.86
CA GLY A 135 -0.12 -0.44 -3.26
C GLY A 135 1.28 -0.97 -3.56
N ASP A 136 2.06 -0.22 -4.29
CA ASP A 136 3.44 -0.57 -4.63
C ASP A 136 4.50 0.06 -3.72
N HIS A 137 4.07 0.71 -2.62
CA HIS A 137 5.02 1.23 -1.65
C HIS A 137 5.72 0.12 -0.86
N VAL A 138 5.00 -0.96 -0.52
CA VAL A 138 5.57 -2.16 0.11
C VAL A 138 4.98 -3.40 -0.56
N ILE A 139 5.83 -4.19 -1.20
CA ILE A 139 5.48 -5.44 -1.89
C ILE A 139 6.22 -6.59 -1.20
N GLY A 140 5.52 -7.68 -0.94
CA GLY A 140 6.12 -8.88 -0.35
C GLY A 140 6.84 -9.75 -1.39
N GLY A 141 8.08 -10.19 -1.09
CA GLY A 141 8.80 -11.16 -1.90
C GLY A 141 9.36 -10.64 -3.23
N SER A 142 9.28 -9.32 -3.49
CA SER A 142 9.81 -8.68 -4.69
C SER A 142 10.50 -7.36 -4.36
N SER A 143 11.21 -6.79 -5.34
CA SER A 143 11.82 -5.47 -5.23
C SER A 143 10.85 -4.40 -5.71
N VAL A 144 10.77 -3.31 -4.99
CA VAL A 144 9.99 -2.13 -5.37
C VAL A 144 10.82 -1.26 -6.31
N MET A 145 10.25 -0.82 -7.41
CA MET A 145 10.80 0.27 -8.22
C MET A 145 10.59 1.59 -7.48
N VAL A 146 11.60 2.44 -7.45
CA VAL A 146 11.57 3.70 -6.71
C VAL A 146 11.92 4.85 -7.64
N GLU A 147 10.96 5.75 -7.87
CA GLU A 147 11.14 6.96 -8.66
C GLU A 147 12.00 7.98 -7.90
N SER A 148 11.77 8.13 -6.60
CA SER A 148 12.49 9.07 -5.75
C SER A 148 12.84 8.47 -4.38
N MET A 149 14.13 8.19 -4.16
CA MET A 149 14.60 7.48 -2.96
C MET A 149 14.41 8.27 -1.66
N GLY A 150 14.60 9.58 -1.66
CA GLY A 150 14.43 10.42 -0.46
C GLY A 150 13.01 10.35 0.10
N PRO A 151 11.98 10.74 -0.67
CA PRO A 151 10.58 10.61 -0.29
C PRO A 151 10.19 9.17 0.06
N TYR A 152 10.69 8.17 -0.68
CA TYR A 152 10.42 6.76 -0.40
C TYR A 152 10.86 6.34 1.01
N LEU A 153 12.08 6.70 1.41
CA LEU A 153 12.59 6.40 2.75
C LEU A 153 11.84 7.16 3.86
N GLU A 154 11.42 8.38 3.60
CA GLU A 154 10.58 9.15 4.52
C GLU A 154 9.21 8.51 4.70
N SER A 155 8.58 8.06 3.61
CA SER A 155 7.32 7.34 3.60
C SER A 155 7.41 6.01 4.36
N LEU A 156 8.49 5.23 4.17
CA LEU A 156 8.71 4.03 4.97
C LEU A 156 8.84 4.35 6.47
N ARG A 157 9.58 5.40 6.83
CA ARG A 157 9.73 5.82 8.24
C ARG A 157 8.39 6.23 8.85
N LYS A 158 7.52 6.90 8.06
CA LYS A 158 6.17 7.28 8.48
C LYS A 158 5.31 6.06 8.86
N LEU A 159 5.45 4.95 8.14
CA LEU A 159 4.73 3.71 8.43
C LEU A 159 5.33 2.92 9.62
N LEU A 160 6.62 3.13 9.93
CA LEU A 160 7.24 2.46 11.07
C LEU A 160 6.62 2.92 12.40
N GLY A 161 6.33 1.95 13.27
CA GLY A 161 5.80 2.24 14.61
C GLY A 161 4.30 2.55 14.65
N THR A 162 3.60 2.51 13.51
CA THR A 162 2.14 2.74 13.44
C THR A 162 1.29 1.56 13.91
N GLY A 163 1.92 0.42 14.28
CA GLY A 163 1.22 -0.75 14.79
C GLY A 163 0.59 -1.63 13.70
N LEU A 164 1.01 -1.47 12.45
CA LEU A 164 0.54 -2.31 11.34
C LEU A 164 0.93 -3.77 11.58
N THR A 165 -0.03 -4.66 11.36
CA THR A 165 0.16 -6.11 11.49
C THR A 165 -0.01 -6.84 10.15
N ARG A 166 -0.74 -6.23 9.21
CA ARG A 166 -1.02 -6.82 7.90
C ARG A 166 -0.99 -5.79 6.79
N LEU A 167 -0.35 -6.15 5.66
CA LEU A 167 -0.32 -5.33 4.44
C LEU A 167 -0.94 -6.09 3.28
N TYR A 168 -1.67 -5.36 2.46
CA TYR A 168 -2.29 -5.79 1.20
C TYR A 168 -1.64 -5.03 0.04
N PRO A 169 -0.64 -5.62 -0.61
CA PRO A 169 0.15 -4.95 -1.65
C PRO A 169 -0.55 -4.93 -3.01
N GLY A 170 -0.09 -4.05 -3.91
CA GLY A 170 -0.53 -4.02 -5.31
C GLY A 170 -0.14 -5.28 -6.08
N HIS A 171 0.93 -5.96 -5.69
CA HIS A 171 1.40 -7.19 -6.32
C HIS A 171 1.83 -8.24 -5.30
N GLY A 172 1.69 -9.52 -5.70
CA GLY A 172 2.07 -10.66 -4.87
C GLY A 172 1.09 -10.96 -3.75
N ASP A 173 1.55 -11.71 -2.74
CA ASP A 173 0.70 -12.14 -1.64
C ASP A 173 0.62 -11.08 -0.53
N GLU A 174 -0.43 -11.19 0.30
CA GLU A 174 -0.56 -10.40 1.52
C GLU A 174 0.63 -10.64 2.46
N ILE A 175 1.00 -9.62 3.22
CA ILE A 175 2.10 -9.68 4.17
C ILE A 175 1.51 -9.73 5.58
N ASP A 176 1.57 -10.90 6.18
CA ASP A 176 1.19 -11.12 7.56
C ASP A 176 2.38 -10.89 8.51
N GLN A 177 2.08 -10.50 9.73
CA GLN A 177 3.06 -10.31 10.80
C GLN A 177 4.17 -9.30 10.45
N VAL A 178 3.77 -8.09 10.11
CA VAL A 178 4.71 -6.97 10.01
C VAL A 178 5.42 -6.81 11.35
N ARG A 179 6.62 -7.38 11.48
CA ARG A 179 7.35 -7.41 12.75
C ARG A 179 7.79 -6.01 13.13
N ARG A 180 7.45 -5.59 14.34
CA ARG A 180 8.15 -4.46 14.98
C ARG A 180 9.65 -4.72 14.90
N PRO A 181 10.48 -3.76 14.49
CA PRO A 181 11.91 -3.87 14.70
C PRO A 181 12.15 -4.10 16.20
N PRO A 182 13.10 -4.97 16.59
CA PRO A 182 13.41 -5.15 18.00
C PRO A 182 13.72 -3.78 18.61
N PRO A 183 13.32 -3.53 19.87
CA PRO A 183 13.64 -2.28 20.53
C PRO A 183 15.15 -2.04 20.40
N ALA A 184 15.52 -0.80 20.03
CA ALA A 184 16.92 -0.45 19.89
C ALA A 184 17.66 -0.92 21.16
N ALA A 185 18.73 -1.72 20.96
CA ALA A 185 19.54 -2.17 22.09
C ALA A 185 19.94 -0.93 22.92
N PRO A 186 19.85 -0.99 24.27
CA PRO A 186 20.25 0.14 25.10
C PRO A 186 21.67 0.54 24.68
N ARG A 187 21.86 1.81 24.36
CA ARG A 187 23.18 2.33 23.98
C ARG A 187 24.12 1.98 25.11
N GLY A 188 24.94 0.95 24.89
CA GLY A 188 25.87 0.43 25.87
C GLY A 188 26.72 1.53 26.43
N GLY A 189 26.74 1.63 27.77
CA GLY A 189 27.62 2.53 28.48
C GLY A 189 29.05 2.32 28.00
N ARG A 190 29.79 3.42 27.96
CA ARG A 190 31.16 3.54 27.56
C ARG A 190 31.99 2.32 27.97
N GLN A 191 32.41 1.49 26.99
CA GLN A 191 33.48 0.52 27.24
C GLN A 191 34.73 1.30 27.65
N ARG A 192 35.15 1.12 28.90
CA ARG A 192 36.46 1.58 29.39
C ARG A 192 37.50 0.95 28.50
N ARG A 193 38.22 1.79 27.74
CA ARG A 193 39.42 1.40 26.99
C ARG A 193 40.35 0.72 27.98
N ARG A 194 40.60 -0.58 27.88
CA ARG A 194 41.69 -1.27 28.52
C ARG A 194 42.96 -0.69 27.92
N ARG A 195 43.79 0.00 28.78
CA ARG A 195 45.14 0.37 28.45
C ARG A 195 45.93 -0.93 28.24
N TRP A 196 46.46 -1.13 27.06
CA TRP A 196 47.52 -2.10 26.86
C TRP A 196 48.78 -1.54 27.54
N GLY A 197 49.27 -2.24 28.58
CA GLY A 197 50.53 -1.93 29.22
C GLY A 197 51.68 -2.21 28.25
N GLN A 198 52.52 -1.24 28.11
CA GLN A 198 53.85 -1.42 27.52
C GLN A 198 54.69 -2.12 28.61
N ASP A 199 54.95 -3.39 28.45
CA ASP A 199 56.04 -4.10 29.11
C ASP A 199 57.03 -4.46 28.02
N GLY A 200 58.14 -3.76 27.90
CA GLY A 200 59.42 -4.05 28.51
C GLY A 200 60.20 -5.00 27.62
N TYR A 201 60.91 -4.50 26.56
CA TYR A 201 62.05 -5.22 26.01
C TYR A 201 63.19 -5.09 27.00
N GLY A 202 63.50 -6.16 27.73
CA GLY A 202 64.74 -6.37 28.47
C GLY A 202 65.72 -7.11 27.59
N SER A 203 66.82 -6.47 27.39
CA SER A 203 68.05 -7.00 26.79
C SER A 203 68.69 -8.10 27.62
N GLY A 204 69.15 -9.15 26.99
CA GLY A 204 70.00 -10.23 27.48
C GLY A 204 70.45 -11.11 26.32
#